data_a2cc3c4754bc6b0bcfe630eda185bfb4
#
_entry.id   a2cc3c4754bc6b0bcfe630eda185bfb4
#
_cell.length_a   1.000
_cell.length_b   1.000
_cell.length_c   1.000
_cell.angle_alpha   90.00
_cell.angle_beta   90.00
_cell.angle_gamma   90.00
#
_symmetry.space_group_name_H-M   'P 1'
#
loop_
_entity.id
_entity.type
_entity.pdbx_description
1 polymer ?
#
loop_
_entity_poly.entity_id
_entity_poly.type
_entity_poly.pdbx_seq_one_letter_code
_entity_poly.pdbx_strand_id
1 'polypeptide(L)'
;MGQAAVRQEARKSVLEAQAEMKAERDKREKRLSGLGVDVVVALRERDAAVQRCELQSGRALQKMLDEGLSMKEAMQWCGPEVGRREAGRLIKLTEEADASPQGDAGKSTATSESAAAQNED
;
A
#
# COMPACT_ATOMS: atom_id res chain seq x y z
N MET A 1 60.79 13.40 14.62
CA MET A 1 59.65 12.52 14.75
C MET A 1 59.87 11.22 14.03
N GLY A 2 59.58 10.14 14.70
CA GLY A 2 59.76 8.84 14.09
C GLY A 2 58.65 8.51 13.09
N GLN A 3 58.94 7.58 12.23
CA GLN A 3 57.98 7.09 11.26
C GLN A 3 56.70 6.52 11.92
N ALA A 4 56.82 5.94 13.08
CA ALA A 4 55.68 5.41 13.80
C ALA A 4 54.67 6.51 14.15
N ALA A 5 55.16 7.67 14.54
CA ALA A 5 54.29 8.81 14.87
C ALA A 5 53.61 9.37 13.65
N VAL A 6 54.33 9.45 12.53
CA VAL A 6 53.77 9.92 11.25
C VAL A 6 52.67 8.96 10.79
N ARG A 7 52.90 7.67 10.89
CA ARG A 7 51.93 6.64 10.48
C ARG A 7 50.68 6.70 11.36
N GLN A 8 50.88 6.95 12.67
CA GLN A 8 49.78 7.07 13.60
C GLN A 8 48.88 8.25 13.26
N GLU A 9 49.48 9.39 12.95
CA GLU A 9 48.76 10.59 12.54
C GLU A 9 48.00 10.38 11.22
N ALA A 10 48.65 9.73 10.27
CA ALA A 10 48.05 9.44 8.98
C ALA A 10 46.85 8.51 9.16
N ARG A 11 47.00 7.47 9.99
CA ARG A 11 45.92 6.53 10.25
C ARG A 11 44.71 7.22 10.86
N LYS A 12 44.98 8.09 11.86
CA LYS A 12 43.92 8.84 12.50
C LYS A 12 43.14 9.70 11.54
N SER A 13 43.89 10.42 10.68
CA SER A 13 43.27 11.29 9.69
C SER A 13 42.40 10.51 8.70
N VAL A 14 42.88 9.37 8.24
CA VAL A 14 42.15 8.53 7.31
C VAL A 14 40.90 7.96 7.97
N LEU A 15 41.02 7.49 9.20
CA LEU A 15 39.86 6.93 9.90
C LEU A 15 38.79 7.98 10.15
N GLU A 16 39.16 9.20 10.46
CA GLU A 16 38.21 10.29 10.64
C GLU A 16 37.46 10.58 9.34
N ALA A 17 38.18 10.63 8.23
CA ALA A 17 37.58 10.85 6.93
C ALA A 17 36.61 9.72 6.56
N GLN A 18 37.03 8.49 6.83
CA GLN A 18 36.17 7.33 6.55
C GLN A 18 34.92 7.34 7.41
N ALA A 19 35.04 7.75 8.67
CA ALA A 19 33.88 7.85 9.55
C ALA A 19 32.87 8.86 9.03
N GLU A 20 33.33 9.99 8.51
CA GLU A 20 32.47 11.00 7.93
C GLU A 20 31.74 10.47 6.69
N MET A 21 32.49 9.78 5.83
CA MET A 21 31.92 9.20 4.64
C MET A 21 30.86 8.16 4.97
N LYS A 22 31.14 7.36 5.98
CA LYS A 22 30.18 6.33 6.41
C LYS A 22 28.91 6.98 6.97
N ALA A 23 29.08 8.03 7.79
CA ALA A 23 27.93 8.71 8.37
C ALA A 23 27.04 9.31 7.28
N GLU A 24 27.66 9.93 6.25
CA GLU A 24 26.91 10.49 5.13
C GLU A 24 26.17 9.41 4.34
N ARG A 25 26.83 8.28 4.11
CA ARG A 25 26.24 7.16 3.41
C ARG A 25 25.04 6.60 4.20
N ASP A 26 25.20 6.45 5.52
CA ASP A 26 24.14 5.93 6.39
C ASP A 26 22.93 6.85 6.36
N LYS A 27 23.15 8.16 6.40
CA LYS A 27 22.07 9.14 6.31
C LYS A 27 21.33 9.04 4.99
N ARG A 28 22.08 8.89 3.91
CA ARG A 28 21.49 8.77 2.59
C ARG A 28 20.66 7.50 2.46
N GLU A 29 21.19 6.39 2.96
CA GLU A 29 20.49 5.11 2.92
C GLU A 29 19.19 5.19 3.71
N LYS A 30 19.22 5.87 4.84
CA LYS A 30 18.01 6.03 5.66
C LYS A 30 16.95 6.85 4.93
N ARG A 31 17.38 7.93 4.24
CA ARG A 31 16.45 8.73 3.46
C ARG A 31 15.86 7.92 2.31
N LEU A 32 16.70 7.18 1.61
CA LEU A 32 16.25 6.37 0.48
C LEU A 32 15.30 5.27 0.93
N SER A 33 15.59 4.65 2.07
CA SER A 33 14.72 3.63 2.64
C SER A 33 13.34 4.22 2.95
N GLY A 34 13.32 5.40 3.57
CA GLY A 34 12.07 6.08 3.87
C GLY A 34 11.27 6.44 2.62
N LEU A 35 11.97 6.92 1.61
CA LEU A 35 11.32 7.25 0.34
C LEU A 35 10.76 6.00 -0.34
N GLY A 36 11.51 4.89 -0.25
CA GLY A 36 11.02 3.62 -0.79
C GLY A 36 9.72 3.18 -0.11
N VAL A 37 9.67 3.31 1.21
CA VAL A 37 8.45 3.00 1.96
C VAL A 37 7.32 3.91 1.50
N ASP A 38 7.59 5.20 1.33
CA ASP A 38 6.57 6.16 0.89
C ASP A 38 5.97 5.76 -0.46
N VAL A 39 6.82 5.30 -1.38
CA VAL A 39 6.35 4.85 -2.69
C VAL A 39 5.38 3.68 -2.54
N VAL A 40 5.78 2.67 -1.77
CA VAL A 40 4.95 1.48 -1.61
C VAL A 40 3.64 1.79 -0.88
N VAL A 41 3.71 2.63 0.14
CA VAL A 41 2.51 3.05 0.88
C VAL A 41 1.53 3.74 -0.07
N ALA A 42 2.02 4.67 -0.88
CA ALA A 42 1.16 5.39 -1.82
C ALA A 42 0.50 4.43 -2.82
N LEU A 43 1.26 3.46 -3.32
CA LEU A 43 0.71 2.49 -4.27
C LEU A 43 -0.34 1.60 -3.63
N ARG A 44 -0.12 1.19 -2.39
CA ARG A 44 -1.10 0.38 -1.67
C ARG A 44 -2.37 1.17 -1.37
N GLU A 45 -2.21 2.45 -1.04
CA GLU A 45 -3.36 3.31 -0.81
C GLU A 45 -4.16 3.52 -2.10
N ARG A 46 -3.46 3.66 -3.23
CA ARG A 46 -4.11 3.74 -4.52
C ARG A 46 -4.95 2.49 -4.80
N ASP A 47 -4.36 1.31 -4.60
CA ASP A 47 -5.06 0.07 -4.86
C ASP A 47 -6.27 -0.09 -3.95
N ALA A 48 -6.13 0.28 -2.68
CA ALA A 48 -7.24 0.22 -1.73
C ALA A 48 -8.36 1.18 -2.12
N ALA A 49 -8.00 2.37 -2.61
CA ALA A 49 -8.98 3.34 -3.05
C ALA A 49 -9.75 2.86 -4.29
N VAL A 50 -9.03 2.25 -5.24
CA VAL A 50 -9.66 1.69 -6.42
C VAL A 50 -10.65 0.60 -6.01
N GLN A 51 -10.22 -0.31 -5.15
CA GLN A 51 -11.09 -1.40 -4.70
C GLN A 51 -12.34 -0.86 -4.01
N ARG A 52 -12.16 0.12 -3.14
CA ARG A 52 -13.27 0.74 -2.42
C ARG A 52 -14.28 1.37 -3.38
N CYS A 53 -13.77 2.09 -4.39
CA CYS A 53 -14.62 2.74 -5.38
C CYS A 53 -15.35 1.73 -6.26
N GLU A 54 -14.68 0.65 -6.63
CA GLU A 54 -15.31 -0.39 -7.43
C GLU A 54 -16.44 -1.08 -6.67
N LEU A 55 -16.22 -1.37 -5.38
CA LEU A 55 -17.27 -1.97 -4.57
C LEU A 55 -18.44 -1.01 -4.38
N GLN A 56 -18.15 0.25 -4.20
CA GLN A 56 -19.18 1.27 -4.06
C GLN A 56 -20.03 1.36 -5.32
N SER A 57 -19.39 1.35 -6.48
CA SER A 57 -20.09 1.39 -7.78
C SER A 57 -20.94 0.14 -7.98
N GLY A 58 -20.38 -1.03 -7.66
CA GLY A 58 -21.11 -2.29 -7.79
C GLY A 58 -22.33 -2.35 -6.91
N ARG A 59 -22.21 -1.84 -5.69
CA ARG A 59 -23.35 -1.82 -4.77
C ARG A 59 -24.45 -0.89 -5.25
N ALA A 60 -24.08 0.25 -5.84
CA ALA A 60 -25.06 1.16 -6.41
C ALA A 60 -25.79 0.50 -7.56
N LEU A 61 -25.05 -0.21 -8.41
CA LEU A 61 -25.66 -0.95 -9.52
C LEU A 61 -26.61 -2.03 -9.01
N GLN A 62 -26.21 -2.76 -7.98
CA GLN A 62 -27.08 -3.77 -7.39
C GLN A 62 -28.38 -3.18 -6.84
N LYS A 63 -28.27 -2.00 -6.23
CA LYS A 63 -29.45 -1.31 -5.73
C LYS A 63 -30.41 -0.96 -6.87
N MET A 64 -29.88 -0.56 -8.01
CA MET A 64 -30.71 -0.30 -9.19
C MET A 64 -31.46 -1.55 -9.63
N LEU A 65 -30.75 -2.68 -9.67
CA LEU A 65 -31.38 -3.94 -10.04
C LEU A 65 -32.43 -4.37 -9.02
N ASP A 66 -32.16 -4.11 -7.74
CA ASP A 66 -33.10 -4.42 -6.66
C ASP A 66 -34.36 -3.57 -6.75
N GLU A 67 -34.27 -2.39 -7.36
CA GLU A 67 -35.43 -1.54 -7.62
C GLU A 67 -36.29 -2.07 -8.77
N GLY A 68 -35.84 -3.13 -9.41
CA GLY A 68 -36.61 -3.75 -10.49
C GLY A 68 -36.12 -3.40 -11.89
N LEU A 69 -35.02 -2.68 -12.00
CA LEU A 69 -34.48 -2.32 -13.31
C LEU A 69 -33.75 -3.49 -13.95
N SER A 70 -33.88 -3.61 -15.26
CA SER A 70 -33.02 -4.51 -16.03
C SER A 70 -31.63 -3.91 -16.14
N MET A 71 -30.67 -4.72 -16.54
CA MET A 71 -29.32 -4.23 -16.78
C MET A 71 -29.31 -3.11 -17.81
N LYS A 72 -30.09 -3.29 -18.88
CA LYS A 72 -30.19 -2.28 -19.94
C LYS A 72 -30.69 -0.95 -19.38
N GLU A 73 -31.74 -1.01 -18.57
CA GLU A 73 -32.29 0.20 -17.96
C GLU A 73 -31.30 0.86 -17.00
N ALA A 74 -30.59 0.04 -16.21
CA ALA A 74 -29.56 0.58 -15.30
C ALA A 74 -28.48 1.30 -16.09
N MET A 75 -28.08 0.76 -17.24
CA MET A 75 -27.07 1.41 -18.08
C MET A 75 -27.57 2.74 -18.64
N GLN A 76 -28.86 2.84 -18.91
CA GLN A 76 -29.45 4.11 -19.39
C GLN A 76 -29.32 5.18 -18.28
N TRP A 77 -29.54 4.81 -17.05
CA TRP A 77 -29.40 5.73 -15.93
C TRP A 77 -27.96 6.15 -15.68
N CYS A 78 -27.00 5.25 -15.91
CA CYS A 78 -25.58 5.55 -15.72
C CYS A 78 -25.01 6.42 -16.82
N GLY A 79 -25.60 6.39 -18.01
CA GLY A 79 -25.10 7.17 -19.14
C GLY A 79 -23.97 6.42 -19.86
N PRO A 80 -23.30 7.13 -20.79
CA PRO A 80 -22.33 6.46 -21.68
C PRO A 80 -20.99 6.12 -21.03
N GLU A 81 -20.73 6.58 -19.83
CA GLU A 81 -19.43 6.33 -19.20
C GLU A 81 -19.28 4.90 -18.68
N VAL A 82 -20.40 4.21 -18.46
CA VAL A 82 -20.36 2.85 -17.93
C VAL A 82 -20.88 1.90 -19.00
N GLY A 83 -20.00 1.01 -19.45
CA GLY A 83 -20.38 -0.03 -20.38
C GLY A 83 -20.99 -1.22 -19.66
N ARG A 84 -21.73 -2.01 -20.42
CA ARG A 84 -22.41 -3.18 -19.87
C ARG A 84 -21.43 -4.20 -19.28
N ARG A 85 -20.30 -4.40 -19.96
CA ARG A 85 -19.25 -5.32 -19.49
C ARG A 85 -18.66 -4.85 -18.18
N GLU A 86 -18.37 -3.56 -18.08
CA GLU A 86 -17.81 -3.00 -16.85
C GLU A 86 -18.81 -3.10 -15.71
N ALA A 87 -20.08 -2.81 -15.98
CA ALA A 87 -21.11 -2.91 -14.96
C ALA A 87 -21.23 -4.35 -14.43
N GLY A 88 -21.19 -5.32 -15.33
CA GLY A 88 -21.23 -6.72 -14.95
C GLY A 88 -20.05 -7.13 -14.07
N ARG A 89 -18.87 -6.64 -14.44
CA ARG A 89 -17.65 -6.89 -13.67
C ARG A 89 -17.77 -6.31 -12.26
N LEU A 90 -18.25 -5.08 -12.14
CA LEU A 90 -18.39 -4.42 -10.85
C LEU A 90 -19.40 -5.14 -9.95
N ILE A 91 -20.51 -5.56 -10.52
CA ILE A 91 -21.52 -6.30 -9.78
C ILE A 91 -20.94 -7.62 -9.28
N LYS A 92 -20.21 -8.31 -10.14
CA LYS A 92 -19.59 -9.59 -9.77
C LYS A 92 -18.58 -9.42 -8.65
N LEU A 93 -17.75 -8.37 -8.73
CA LEU A 93 -16.79 -8.08 -7.66
C LEU A 93 -17.50 -7.85 -6.33
N THR A 94 -18.60 -7.14 -6.36
CA THR A 94 -19.38 -6.85 -5.16
C THR A 94 -19.98 -8.13 -4.58
N GLU A 95 -20.51 -8.99 -5.44
CA GLU A 95 -21.05 -10.28 -5.01
C GLU A 95 -19.99 -11.15 -4.37
N GLU A 96 -18.80 -11.17 -4.96
CA GLU A 96 -17.69 -11.95 -4.41
C GLU A 96 -17.22 -11.40 -3.06
N ALA A 97 -17.19 -10.09 -2.93
CA ALA A 97 -16.80 -9.46 -1.68
C ALA A 97 -17.81 -9.75 -0.58
N ASP A 98 -19.09 -9.68 -0.90
CA ASP A 98 -20.16 -9.92 0.06
C ASP A 98 -20.27 -11.40 0.45
N ALA A 99 -19.90 -12.28 -0.46
CA ALA A 99 -19.89 -13.72 -0.20
C ALA A 99 -18.64 -14.17 0.58
N SER A 100 -17.60 -13.35 0.60
CA SER A 100 -16.36 -13.70 1.27
C SER A 100 -16.55 -13.68 2.79
N PRO A 101 -16.21 -14.72 3.48
CA PRO A 101 -16.32 -14.70 4.94
C PRO A 101 -15.40 -13.69 5.55
N GLN A 102 -15.05 -13.19 5.49
CA GLN A 102 -14.24 -12.31 5.95
C GLN A 102 -13.90 -12.01 6.61
N GLY A 103 -14.12 -12.21 6.25
CA GLY A 103 -13.98 -11.94 6.61
C GLY A 103 -13.42 -11.65 7.05
N ASP A 104 -13.41 -12.02 7.04
CA ASP A 104 -12.98 -11.97 7.41
C ASP A 104 -12.23 -11.40 7.73
N ALA A 105 -12.32 -11.31 7.95
CA ALA A 105 -11.72 -10.87 8.24
C ALA A 105 -11.13 -10.27 8.62
N GLY A 106 -11.14 -10.55 8.86
CA GLY A 106 -10.71 -10.05 9.23
C GLY A 106 -10.09 -9.79 9.63
N LYS A 107 -10.13 -10.17 9.74
CA LYS A 107 -9.56 -10.19 10.17
C LYS A 107 -8.63 -9.84 10.31
N SER A 108 -8.70 -10.09 10.45
CA SER A 108 -7.94 -9.84 10.72
C SER A 108 -7.18 -9.40 11.09
N THR A 109 -7.29 -9.48 11.24
CA THR A 109 -6.61 -9.07 11.71
C THR A 109 -5.98 -8.79 12.27
N ALA A 110 -6.18 -8.91 12.40
CA ALA A 110 -5.66 -8.67 13.03
C ALA A 110 -4.87 -8.69 13.51
N THR A 111 -4.95 -9.10 13.50
CA THR A 111 -4.27 -9.09 14.04
C THR A 111 -3.39 -9.04 14.31
N SER A 112 -3.49 -9.19 14.18
CA SER A 112 -2.74 -9.07 14.57
C SER A 112 -2.10 -8.79 15.01
N GLU A 113 -2.22 -8.84 14.97
CA GLU A 113 -1.69 -8.58 15.56
C GLU A 113 -1.23 -8.43 16.23
N SER A 114 -1.48 -8.61 16.27
CA SER A 114 -1.07 -8.48 16.97
C SER A 114 -0.40 -8.63 17.41
N ALA A 115 -0.41 -8.76 17.28
CA ALA A 115 0.18 -8.85 17.75
C ALA A 115 0.98 -8.76 18.04
N ALA A 116 1.04 -8.79 17.90
CA ALA A 116 1.72 -8.57 18.23
C ALA A 116 2.34 -8.26 18.67
N ALA A 117 2.19 -8.29 18.65
CA ALA A 117 2.70 -7.94 19.12
C ALA A 117 3.24 -7.89 19.73
N GLN A 118 3.28 -8.04 19.73
CA GLN A 118 3.65 -8.07 20.35
C GLN A 118 4.51 -8.18 20.84
N ASN A 119 4.74 -8.19 20.99
CA ASN A 119 5.54 -8.29 21.56
C ASN A 119 6.31 -8.05 21.98
N GLU A 120 6.25 -7.92 21.97
CA GLU A 120 6.83 -7.64 22.48
C GLU A 120 7.47 -7.47 23.05
N ASP A 121 7.59 -7.54 23.41
CA ASP A 121 8.18 -7.49 24.11
C ASP A 121 8.73 -7.55 24.39
#